data_b548ea106250b7bf41b32db5dc8a5ef4
#
_entry.id   b548ea106250b7bf41b32db5dc8a5ef4
#
_cell.length_a   1.000
_cell.length_b   1.000
_cell.length_c   1.000
_cell.angle_alpha   90.00
_cell.angle_beta   90.00
_cell.angle_gamma   90.00
#
_symmetry.space_group_name_H-M   'P 1'
#
loop_
_entity.id
_entity.type
_entity.pdbx_description
1 polymer ?
#
loop_
_entity_poly.entity_id
_entity_poly.type
_entity_poly.pdbx_seq_one_letter_code
_entity_poly.pdbx_strand_id
1 'polypeptide(L)'
;ACQALAMVITVARIPQAIAAAISALSSDPLVVMCLINVFVLIVGLFMDVTPALTILTPIFLPIVTNIGMDPIVFGVTMVYGLCIGLITPPVGNVLYIGIGISKITLLDLLKKIWPMVLLYVVVLLLMTLVPGLITFLPNLFAGG
;
A
#
# COMPACT_ATOMS: atom_id res chain seq x y z
N ALA A 1 8.09 12.71 15.29
CA ALA A 1 9.12 12.50 14.24
C ALA A 1 8.52 11.91 12.97
N CYS A 2 7.74 10.82 13.05
CA CYS A 2 7.12 10.19 11.86
C CYS A 2 6.14 11.12 11.13
N GLN A 3 5.36 11.88 11.86
CA GLN A 3 4.44 12.85 11.27
C GLN A 3 5.15 13.98 10.55
N ALA A 4 6.28 14.44 11.09
CA ALA A 4 7.09 15.46 10.44
C ALA A 4 7.69 14.96 9.12
N LEU A 5 8.17 13.71 9.10
CA LEU A 5 8.69 13.06 7.91
C LEU A 5 7.59 12.89 6.84
N ALA A 6 6.42 12.44 7.26
CA ALA A 6 5.26 12.32 6.38
C ALA A 6 4.86 13.67 5.76
N MET A 7 4.88 14.72 6.57
CA MET A 7 4.59 16.07 6.11
C MET A 7 5.63 16.57 5.10
N VAL A 8 6.91 16.31 5.35
CA VAL A 8 8.00 16.66 4.43
C VAL A 8 7.84 15.95 3.10
N ILE A 9 7.56 14.65 3.12
CA ILE A 9 7.33 13.86 1.90
C ILE A 9 6.17 14.44 1.09
N THR A 10 5.09 14.82 1.76
CA THR A 10 3.92 15.40 1.10
C THR A 10 4.21 16.78 0.51
N VAL A 11 4.85 17.66 1.29
CA VAL A 11 5.17 19.04 0.86
C VAL A 11 6.19 19.05 -0.27
N ALA A 12 7.15 18.14 -0.25
CA ALA A 12 8.16 18.00 -1.30
C ALA A 12 7.61 17.47 -2.64
N ARG A 13 6.32 17.15 -2.72
CA ARG A 13 5.67 16.59 -3.92
C ARG A 13 6.34 15.31 -4.44
N ILE A 14 6.96 14.56 -3.54
CA ILE A 14 7.58 13.29 -3.89
C ILE A 14 6.59 12.30 -4.49
N PRO A 15 5.35 12.14 -3.94
CA PRO A 15 4.37 11.24 -4.54
C PRO A 15 4.02 11.59 -5.97
N GLN A 16 3.88 12.88 -6.30
CA GLN A 16 3.57 13.33 -7.67
C GLN A 16 4.73 13.06 -8.63
N ALA A 17 5.96 13.31 -8.19
CA ALA A 17 7.15 13.05 -9.00
C ALA A 17 7.30 11.55 -9.30
N ILE A 18 7.07 10.70 -8.31
CA ILE A 18 7.12 9.24 -8.45
C ILE A 18 5.99 8.76 -9.36
N ALA A 19 4.78 9.30 -9.20
CA ALA A 19 3.64 8.97 -10.06
C ALA A 19 3.93 9.30 -11.53
N ALA A 20 4.50 10.47 -11.80
CA ALA A 20 4.92 10.86 -13.14
C ALA A 20 6.02 9.95 -13.69
N ALA A 21 6.99 9.59 -12.88
CA ALA A 21 8.06 8.68 -13.26
C ALA A 21 7.53 7.27 -13.57
N ILE A 22 6.62 6.75 -12.77
CA ILE A 22 5.97 5.45 -12.98
C ILE A 22 5.20 5.46 -14.30
N SER A 23 4.43 6.51 -14.53
CA SER A 23 3.65 6.68 -15.77
C SER A 23 4.53 6.77 -17.01
N ALA A 24 5.70 7.40 -16.90
CA ALA A 24 6.66 7.51 -18.00
C ALA A 24 7.48 6.22 -18.23
N LEU A 25 7.71 5.44 -17.19
CA LEU A 25 8.59 4.28 -17.22
C LEU A 25 7.98 3.07 -17.93
N SER A 26 6.68 2.85 -17.76
CA SER A 26 6.00 1.69 -18.32
C SER A 26 4.55 2.02 -18.66
N SER A 27 4.09 1.46 -19.78
CA SER A 27 2.69 1.49 -20.22
C SER A 27 1.92 0.21 -19.83
N ASP A 28 2.62 -0.80 -19.30
CA ASP A 28 1.98 -2.04 -18.87
C ASP A 28 1.23 -1.86 -17.54
N PRO A 29 -0.10 -2.17 -17.50
CA PRO A 29 -0.89 -2.01 -16.28
C PRO A 29 -0.34 -2.79 -15.09
N LEU A 30 0.13 -4.02 -15.33
CA LEU A 30 0.69 -4.87 -14.27
C LEU A 30 1.95 -4.29 -13.65
N VAL A 31 2.87 -3.80 -14.49
CA VAL A 31 4.12 -3.19 -14.03
C VAL A 31 3.85 -1.91 -13.26
N VAL A 32 2.93 -1.08 -13.75
CA VAL A 32 2.52 0.15 -13.07
C VAL A 32 1.91 -0.15 -11.70
N MET A 33 1.02 -1.14 -11.63
CA MET A 33 0.41 -1.56 -10.36
C MET A 33 1.44 -2.12 -9.38
N CYS A 34 2.39 -2.92 -9.84
CA CYS A 34 3.47 -3.42 -8.99
C CYS A 34 4.32 -2.28 -8.42
N LEU A 35 4.67 -1.31 -9.24
CA LEU A 35 5.43 -0.13 -8.81
C LEU A 35 4.62 0.71 -7.79
N ILE A 36 3.35 0.92 -8.05
CA ILE A 36 2.45 1.62 -7.12
C ILE A 36 2.37 0.87 -5.79
N ASN A 37 2.22 -0.45 -5.81
CA ASN A 37 2.16 -1.28 -4.61
C ASN A 37 3.44 -1.18 -3.78
N VAL A 38 4.61 -1.26 -4.41
CA VAL A 38 5.90 -1.09 -3.73
C VAL A 38 5.99 0.29 -3.09
N PHE A 39 5.60 1.32 -3.81
CA PHE A 39 5.58 2.70 -3.29
C PHE A 39 4.63 2.86 -2.12
N VAL A 40 3.43 2.30 -2.22
CA VAL A 40 2.42 2.33 -1.15
C VAL A 40 2.92 1.59 0.09
N LEU A 41 3.61 0.47 -0.07
CA LEU A 41 4.24 -0.24 1.05
C LEU A 41 5.27 0.65 1.78
N ILE A 42 6.12 1.32 1.02
CA ILE A 42 7.13 2.23 1.58
C ILE A 42 6.47 3.39 2.33
N VAL A 43 5.45 4.01 1.73
CA VAL A 43 4.69 5.09 2.36
C VAL A 43 4.00 4.60 3.64
N GLY A 44 3.40 3.42 3.59
CA GLY A 44 2.75 2.80 4.74
C GLY A 44 3.68 2.53 5.92
N LEU A 45 5.00 2.41 5.69
CA LEU A 45 5.98 2.31 6.77
C LEU A 45 6.07 3.59 7.61
N PHE A 46 5.83 4.74 7.01
CA PHE A 46 6.03 6.05 7.63
C PHE A 46 4.73 6.78 7.96
N MET A 47 3.64 6.46 7.28
CA MET A 47 2.36 7.16 7.40
C MET A 47 1.24 6.20 7.79
N ASP A 48 0.27 6.74 8.52
CA ASP A 48 -0.98 6.01 8.77
C ASP A 48 -1.83 5.89 7.50
N VAL A 49 -2.73 4.90 7.50
CA VAL A 49 -3.59 4.59 6.34
C VAL A 49 -4.44 5.78 5.92
N THR A 50 -5.06 6.48 6.88
CA THR A 50 -6.00 7.56 6.59
C THR A 50 -5.37 8.72 5.82
N PRO A 51 -4.29 9.36 6.32
CA PRO A 51 -3.66 10.45 5.57
C PRO A 51 -3.02 9.98 4.28
N ALA A 52 -2.45 8.77 4.26
CA ALA A 52 -1.86 8.21 3.06
C ALA A 52 -2.91 8.02 1.95
N LEU A 53 -4.07 7.45 2.28
CA LEU A 53 -5.18 7.32 1.33
C LEU A 53 -5.63 8.67 0.79
N THR A 54 -5.82 9.65 1.66
CA THR A 54 -6.29 10.99 1.28
C THR A 54 -5.34 11.67 0.28
N ILE A 55 -4.04 11.44 0.44
CA ILE A 55 -3.01 12.06 -0.40
C ILE A 55 -2.78 11.25 -1.68
N LEU A 56 -2.64 9.94 -1.57
CA LEU A 56 -2.22 9.09 -2.68
C LEU A 56 -3.35 8.78 -3.65
N THR A 57 -4.58 8.65 -3.17
CA THR A 57 -5.73 8.32 -4.02
C THR A 57 -5.92 9.31 -5.17
N PRO A 58 -6.01 10.63 -4.96
CA PRO A 58 -6.18 11.58 -6.05
C PRO A 58 -4.97 11.67 -6.97
N ILE A 59 -3.78 11.26 -6.51
CA ILE A 59 -2.56 11.27 -7.31
C ILE A 59 -2.51 10.08 -8.27
N PHE A 60 -2.78 8.88 -7.75
CA PHE A 60 -2.64 7.64 -8.53
C PHE A 60 -3.90 7.25 -9.29
N LEU A 61 -5.08 7.69 -8.84
CA LEU A 61 -6.34 7.34 -9.48
C LEU A 61 -6.40 7.72 -10.98
N PRO A 62 -6.00 8.94 -11.41
CA PRO A 62 -5.96 9.29 -12.83
C PRO A 62 -5.01 8.38 -13.63
N ILE A 63 -3.88 7.99 -13.05
CA ILE A 63 -2.90 7.11 -13.70
C ILE A 63 -3.51 5.73 -13.94
N VAL A 64 -4.14 5.18 -12.91
CA VAL A 64 -4.78 3.86 -12.96
C VAL A 64 -5.93 3.84 -13.96
N THR A 65 -6.75 4.88 -14.00
CA THR A 65 -7.85 5.01 -14.95
C THR A 65 -7.36 5.17 -16.39
N ASN A 66 -6.26 5.89 -16.59
CA ASN A 66 -5.66 6.09 -17.93
C ASN A 66 -5.12 4.79 -18.54
N ILE A 67 -4.62 3.87 -17.71
CA ILE A 67 -4.14 2.57 -18.16
C ILE A 67 -5.25 1.52 -18.29
N GLY A 68 -6.50 1.89 -17.96
CA GLY A 68 -7.65 1.02 -18.10
C GLY A 68 -7.88 0.04 -16.94
N MET A 69 -7.23 0.27 -15.80
CA MET A 69 -7.45 -0.53 -14.59
C MET A 69 -8.73 -0.11 -13.88
N ASP A 70 -9.36 -1.08 -13.24
CA ASP A 70 -10.54 -0.83 -12.42
C ASP A 70 -10.17 -0.04 -11.15
N PRO A 71 -10.82 1.11 -10.87
CA PRO A 71 -10.58 1.88 -9.65
C PRO A 71 -10.81 1.08 -8.36
N ILE A 72 -11.72 0.11 -8.38
CA ILE A 72 -12.01 -0.77 -7.23
C ILE A 72 -10.80 -1.63 -6.90
N VAL A 73 -10.18 -2.24 -7.91
CA VAL A 73 -8.95 -3.04 -7.74
C VAL A 73 -7.83 -2.19 -7.17
N PHE A 74 -7.63 -0.99 -7.71
CA PHE A 74 -6.65 -0.05 -7.20
C PHE A 74 -6.91 0.33 -5.74
N GLY A 75 -8.14 0.69 -5.40
CA GLY A 75 -8.52 1.08 -4.05
C GLY A 75 -8.26 -0.04 -3.04
N VAL A 76 -8.68 -1.26 -3.34
CA VAL A 76 -8.49 -2.43 -2.47
C VAL A 76 -7.01 -2.76 -2.28
N THR A 77 -6.23 -2.80 -3.36
CA THR A 77 -4.79 -3.09 -3.29
C THR A 77 -4.03 -2.00 -2.53
N MET A 78 -4.42 -0.76 -2.69
CA MET A 78 -3.82 0.38 -2.00
C MET A 78 -4.05 0.32 -0.49
N VAL A 79 -5.30 0.12 -0.06
CA VAL A 79 -5.64 -0.03 1.37
C VAL A 79 -4.90 -1.22 1.97
N TYR A 80 -4.91 -2.34 1.28
CA TYR A 80 -4.24 -3.56 1.72
C TYR A 80 -2.73 -3.35 1.86
N GLY A 81 -2.11 -2.72 0.87
CA GLY A 81 -0.68 -2.38 0.90
C GLY A 81 -0.31 -1.46 2.06
N LEU A 82 -1.11 -0.44 2.32
CA LEU A 82 -0.91 0.47 3.46
C LEU A 82 -1.04 -0.26 4.80
N CYS A 83 -2.00 -1.15 4.93
CA CYS A 83 -2.16 -1.98 6.13
C CYS A 83 -0.95 -2.88 6.37
N ILE A 84 -0.39 -3.49 5.33
CA ILE A 84 0.86 -4.25 5.43
C ILE A 84 2.01 -3.35 5.88
N GLY A 85 2.12 -2.16 5.33
CA GLY A 85 3.13 -1.18 5.70
C GLY A 85 3.09 -0.85 7.20
N LEU A 86 1.91 -0.71 7.79
CA LEU A 86 1.74 -0.44 9.22
C LEU A 86 2.30 -1.54 10.12
N ILE A 87 2.27 -2.78 9.66
CA ILE A 87 2.74 -3.95 10.42
C ILE A 87 4.23 -4.22 10.13
N THR A 88 4.74 -3.73 9.01
CA THR A 88 6.10 -4.02 8.55
C THR A 88 7.14 -3.20 9.34
N PRO A 89 8.21 -3.82 9.87
CA PRO A 89 9.32 -3.10 10.46
C PRO A 89 10.07 -2.29 9.38
N PRO A 90 10.78 -1.19 9.69
CA PRO A 90 11.21 -0.81 11.04
C PRO A 90 10.31 0.18 11.77
N VAL A 91 9.35 0.80 11.12
CA VAL A 91 8.61 1.93 11.72
C VAL A 91 7.22 1.53 12.20
N GLY A 92 6.60 0.51 11.63
CA GLY A 92 5.21 0.07 11.87
C GLY A 92 4.60 0.56 13.19
N ASN A 93 3.72 1.54 13.13
CA ASN A 93 3.11 2.16 14.32
C ASN A 93 2.41 1.14 15.21
N VAL A 94 1.79 0.14 14.61
CA VAL A 94 1.06 -0.94 15.31
C VAL A 94 2.02 -1.82 16.12
N LEU A 95 3.24 -2.02 15.63
CA LEU A 95 4.25 -2.83 16.33
C LEU A 95 4.66 -2.21 17.66
N TYR A 96 4.85 -0.89 17.72
CA TYR A 96 5.22 -0.20 18.95
C TYR A 96 4.12 -0.30 20.02
N ILE A 97 2.86 -0.23 19.60
CA ILE A 97 1.73 -0.43 20.50
C ILE A 97 1.72 -1.86 21.03
N GLY A 98 1.95 -2.84 20.15
CA GLY A 98 2.03 -4.24 20.51
C GLY A 98 3.13 -4.55 21.54
N ILE A 99 4.31 -3.96 21.37
CA ILE A 99 5.44 -4.10 22.30
C ILE A 99 5.09 -3.50 23.66
N GLY A 100 4.46 -2.34 23.67
CA GLY A 100 4.05 -1.67 24.91
C GLY A 100 3.08 -2.50 25.76
N ILE A 101 2.22 -3.26 25.12
CA ILE A 101 1.23 -4.11 25.79
C ILE A 101 1.82 -5.46 26.18
N SER A 102 2.56 -6.11 25.27
CA SER A 102 3.02 -7.50 25.46
C SER A 102 4.34 -7.65 26.21
N LYS A 103 5.08 -6.55 26.38
CA LYS A 103 6.38 -6.52 27.09
C LYS A 103 7.44 -7.47 26.52
N ILE A 104 7.31 -7.86 25.25
CA ILE A 104 8.31 -8.68 24.53
C ILE A 104 9.30 -7.76 23.82
N THR A 105 10.48 -8.31 23.48
CA THR A 105 11.47 -7.55 22.75
C THR A 105 11.05 -7.35 21.29
N LEU A 106 11.48 -6.24 20.71
CA LEU A 106 11.20 -5.92 19.31
C LEU A 106 11.68 -7.04 18.37
N LEU A 107 12.85 -7.61 18.64
CA LEU A 107 13.44 -8.65 17.81
C LEU A 107 12.61 -9.93 17.82
N ASP A 108 12.09 -10.33 18.98
CA ASP A 108 11.26 -11.53 19.10
C ASP A 108 9.92 -11.35 18.38
N LEU A 109 9.34 -10.16 18.49
CA LEU A 109 8.11 -9.81 17.78
C LEU A 109 8.34 -9.84 16.27
N LEU A 110 9.43 -9.25 15.78
CA LEU A 110 9.79 -9.22 14.37
C LEU A 110 9.94 -10.61 13.78
N LYS A 111 10.64 -11.51 14.48
CA LYS A 111 10.83 -12.91 14.03
C LYS A 111 9.50 -13.64 13.86
N LYS A 112 8.52 -13.35 14.71
CA LYS A 112 7.19 -13.98 14.63
C LYS A 112 6.30 -13.38 13.56
N ILE A 113 6.42 -12.06 13.32
CA ILE A 113 5.60 -11.34 12.37
C ILE A 113 6.12 -11.50 10.93
N TRP A 114 7.42 -11.68 10.76
CA TRP A 114 8.05 -11.74 9.45
C TRP A 114 7.40 -12.74 8.47
N PRO A 115 7.11 -14.00 8.84
CA PRO A 115 6.42 -14.91 7.94
C PRO A 115 5.00 -14.46 7.61
N MET A 116 4.31 -13.79 8.53
CA MET A 116 2.98 -13.22 8.27
C MET A 116 3.05 -12.08 7.27
N VAL A 117 4.03 -11.20 7.40
CA VAL A 117 4.25 -10.09 6.46
C VAL A 117 4.54 -10.62 5.05
N LEU A 118 5.38 -11.65 4.94
CA LEU A 118 5.65 -12.30 3.66
C LEU A 118 4.38 -12.87 3.03
N LEU A 119 3.54 -13.52 3.83
CA LEU A 119 2.26 -14.04 3.36
C LEU A 119 1.36 -12.92 2.84
N TYR A 120 1.25 -11.81 3.56
CA TYR A 120 0.44 -10.66 3.15
C TYR A 120 0.97 -10.02 1.86
N VAL A 121 2.29 -9.92 1.71
CA VAL A 121 2.90 -9.40 0.47
C VAL A 121 2.61 -10.34 -0.71
N VAL A 122 2.68 -11.65 -0.50
CA VAL A 122 2.33 -12.63 -1.54
C VAL A 122 0.87 -12.48 -1.94
N VAL A 123 -0.05 -12.33 -0.98
CA VAL A 123 -1.48 -12.10 -1.26
C VAL A 123 -1.68 -10.79 -2.02
N LEU A 124 -0.98 -9.73 -1.66
CA LEU A 124 -1.03 -8.44 -2.37
C LEU A 124 -0.60 -8.59 -3.84
N LEU A 125 0.48 -9.32 -4.09
CA LEU A 125 0.95 -9.61 -5.44
C LEU A 125 -0.07 -10.43 -6.22
N LEU A 126 -0.66 -11.44 -5.60
CA LEU A 126 -1.74 -12.24 -6.22
C LEU A 126 -2.95 -11.38 -6.58
N MET A 127 -3.36 -10.50 -5.69
CA MET A 127 -4.46 -9.57 -5.94
C MET A 127 -4.14 -8.62 -7.09
N THR A 128 -2.90 -8.22 -7.23
CA THR A 128 -2.45 -7.35 -8.32
C THR A 128 -2.38 -8.10 -9.65
N LEU A 129 -1.86 -9.33 -9.65
CA LEU A 129 -1.72 -10.15 -10.85
C LEU A 129 -3.05 -10.71 -11.34
N VAL A 130 -3.99 -10.99 -10.43
CA VAL A 130 -5.31 -11.52 -10.73
C VAL A 130 -6.38 -10.54 -10.26
N PRO A 131 -6.63 -9.45 -11.01
CA PRO A 131 -7.63 -8.45 -10.62
C PRO A 131 -9.05 -9.01 -10.54
N GLY A 132 -9.34 -10.10 -11.25
CA GLY A 132 -10.62 -10.80 -11.19
C GLY A 132 -11.00 -11.32 -9.80
N LEU A 133 -10.00 -11.60 -8.94
CA LEU A 133 -10.25 -12.00 -7.55
C LEU A 133 -10.90 -10.89 -6.72
N ILE A 134 -10.50 -9.64 -6.95
CA ILE A 134 -11.03 -8.48 -6.23
C ILE A 134 -12.41 -8.09 -6.78
N THR A 135 -12.56 -8.10 -8.10
CA THR A 135 -13.78 -7.71 -8.77
C THR A 135 -14.86 -8.80 -8.74
N PHE A 136 -14.50 -10.03 -8.40
CA PHE A 136 -15.43 -11.16 -8.32
C PHE A 136 -16.57 -10.88 -7.33
N LEU A 137 -16.26 -10.44 -6.12
CA LEU A 137 -17.26 -10.16 -5.09
C LEU A 137 -18.18 -8.99 -5.46
N PRO A 138 -17.70 -7.81 -5.86
CA PRO A 138 -18.56 -6.73 -6.31
C PRO A 138 -19.41 -7.11 -7.53
N ASN A 139 -18.85 -7.85 -8.46
CA ASN A 139 -19.58 -8.30 -9.65
C ASN A 139 -20.67 -9.34 -9.30
N LEU A 140 -20.41 -10.19 -8.31
CA LEU A 140 -21.37 -11.15 -7.83
C LEU A 140 -22.59 -10.47 -7.17
N PHE A 141 -22.35 -9.40 -6.40
CA PHE A 141 -23.42 -8.66 -5.72
C PHE A 141 -24.06 -7.58 -6.59
N ALA A 142 -23.33 -6.99 -7.52
CA ALA A 142 -23.82 -5.93 -8.39
C ALA A 142 -24.34 -6.43 -9.73
N GLY A 143 -24.00 -7.65 -10.12
CA GLY A 143 -24.41 -8.27 -11.38
C GLY A 143 -25.76 -9.02 -11.32
N GLY A 144 -26.53 -8.80 -10.24
CA GLY A 144 -27.87 -9.35 -10.09
C GLY A 144 -28.94 -8.38 -10.57
#